data_87e90d1889874bd1ece26ad5d81d1e51
#
_entry.id   87e90d1889874bd1ece26ad5d81d1e51
#
_cell.length_a   1.000
_cell.length_b   1.000
_cell.length_c   1.000
_cell.angle_alpha   90.00
_cell.angle_beta   90.00
_cell.angle_gamma   90.00
#
_symmetry.space_group_name_H-M   'P 1'
#
loop_
_entity.id
_entity.type
_entity.pdbx_description
1 polymer ?
#
loop_
_entity_poly.entity_id
_entity_poly.type
_entity_poly.pdbx_seq_one_letter_code
_entity_poly.pdbx_strand_id
1 'polypeptide(L)'
;MCRNILLLIMLTSVFPIRALSQEEITKNDSLYTDFSDMSENNLNIQVKGFLDTYHAVRASGKGDWMSSRARLRGEVSLEKENVGLFLSMNAIYNGILKDRTGLNLREAYLTYNAGDFNLRAGRQIIIWGNADALRVTDQISPMDYTEFLAQDYDDIRTPVNAFRVKYIHSIFSIEAICVPVSEFFLLSTDKHNPWAIQLSSKSPYSIDLESQKPSKRIGNMEFGGRVSFNLSGVDFAFCALHTWNKTPALSYSLSEKYTLSVVGNYRRMTMLGGDLSIPVGNFVLRGEAATFLNEAQNAQFGQKVKERNSLNGLVGVDWFPGNDWNLSIQYAHKYISGNLSGLAVLKNTGLATARISKELFRNTLSLSSFAYIDVTHGGIFNRFAAQYSINDQISITGGFDYFHANGGMFDMYKKNSEIWMKMKYSF
;
A
#
# COMPACT_ATOMS: atom_id res chain seq x y z
N MET A 1 -18.86 23.31 -14.29
CA MET A 1 -19.31 22.42 -13.21
C MET A 1 -18.81 20.99 -13.36
N CYS A 2 -18.73 20.41 -14.56
CA CYS A 2 -18.21 19.04 -14.79
C CYS A 2 -16.71 18.81 -14.57
N ARG A 3 -15.85 19.85 -14.63
CA ARG A 3 -14.38 19.69 -14.61
C ARG A 3 -13.82 19.32 -13.22
N ASN A 4 -14.50 19.69 -12.14
CA ASN A 4 -14.04 19.43 -10.76
C ASN A 4 -14.64 18.12 -10.17
N ILE A 5 -15.63 17.52 -10.81
CA ILE A 5 -16.18 16.20 -10.44
C ILE A 5 -15.27 15.09 -10.93
N LEU A 6 -14.48 15.33 -11.99
CA LEU A 6 -13.44 14.40 -12.48
C LEU A 6 -12.36 14.11 -11.43
N LEU A 7 -12.22 14.96 -10.43
CA LEU A 7 -11.12 14.92 -9.46
C LEU A 7 -11.15 13.74 -8.48
N LEU A 8 -12.35 13.29 -8.11
CA LEU A 8 -12.48 12.13 -7.21
C LEU A 8 -12.28 10.80 -7.94
N ILE A 9 -12.18 10.84 -9.25
CA ILE A 9 -12.18 9.68 -10.14
C ILE A 9 -10.90 8.87 -10.06
N MET A 10 -9.78 9.48 -9.60
CA MET A 10 -8.46 8.86 -9.70
C MET A 10 -7.92 8.21 -8.42
N LEU A 11 -8.67 8.26 -7.32
CA LEU A 11 -8.28 7.54 -6.09
C LEU A 11 -8.23 6.00 -6.25
N THR A 12 -8.76 5.48 -7.35
CA THR A 12 -8.79 4.03 -7.60
C THR A 12 -7.48 3.42 -8.08
N SER A 13 -6.47 4.27 -8.39
CA SER A 13 -5.16 3.82 -8.87
C SER A 13 -3.97 4.35 -8.05
N VAL A 14 -4.23 4.90 -6.83
CA VAL A 14 -3.17 5.49 -6.01
C VAL A 14 -2.40 4.43 -5.24
N PHE A 15 -1.10 4.51 -5.31
CA PHE A 15 -0.13 3.55 -4.87
C PHE A 15 0.84 4.15 -3.83
N PRO A 16 1.35 3.36 -2.91
CA PRO A 16 2.09 3.84 -1.76
C PRO A 16 3.61 3.81 -1.91
N ILE A 17 4.25 4.56 -1.07
CA ILE A 17 5.69 4.83 -1.03
C ILE A 17 6.42 3.78 -0.17
N ARG A 18 7.53 3.29 -0.66
CA ARG A 18 8.52 2.60 0.14
C ARG A 18 9.76 3.47 0.34
N ALA A 19 10.07 3.79 1.58
CA ALA A 19 11.36 4.32 1.98
C ALA A 19 12.00 3.26 2.87
N LEU A 20 12.66 2.24 2.27
CA LEU A 20 13.36 1.24 3.04
C LEU A 20 14.62 0.76 2.34
N SER A 21 15.64 0.49 3.13
CA SER A 21 16.82 -0.25 2.73
C SER A 21 16.43 -1.68 2.30
N GLN A 22 17.14 -2.25 1.34
CA GLN A 22 16.94 -3.63 0.87
C GLN A 22 16.97 -4.70 1.97
N GLU A 23 17.51 -4.39 3.14
CA GLU A 23 17.57 -5.34 4.26
C GLU A 23 16.22 -5.74 4.84
N GLU A 24 15.15 -4.93 4.70
CA GLU A 24 13.84 -5.29 5.26
C GLU A 24 12.95 -6.11 4.30
N ILE A 25 13.22 -6.09 2.99
CA ILE A 25 12.49 -6.94 2.04
C ILE A 25 12.89 -8.41 2.20
N THR A 26 14.16 -8.65 2.47
CA THR A 26 14.67 -10.00 2.75
C THR A 26 14.27 -10.51 4.13
N LYS A 27 14.04 -9.62 5.11
CA LYS A 27 13.66 -10.03 6.47
C LYS A 27 12.22 -10.56 6.61
N ASN A 28 11.29 -10.17 5.77
CA ASN A 28 9.95 -10.76 5.81
C ASN A 28 9.85 -12.12 5.09
N ASP A 29 10.75 -12.40 4.16
CA ASP A 29 10.93 -13.75 3.57
C ASP A 29 12.09 -14.53 4.21
N SER A 30 13.04 -13.86 4.90
CA SER A 30 14.21 -14.48 5.57
C SER A 30 13.92 -15.06 6.96
N LEU A 31 12.66 -15.22 7.35
CA LEU A 31 12.32 -16.20 8.41
C LEU A 31 12.61 -17.65 7.99
N TYR A 32 13.24 -17.83 6.84
CA TYR A 32 13.75 -19.12 6.34
C TYR A 32 15.25 -19.32 6.60
N THR A 33 15.86 -18.58 7.52
CA THR A 33 17.24 -18.84 7.91
C THR A 33 17.31 -20.02 8.85
N ASP A 34 17.92 -21.07 8.33
CA ASP A 34 18.65 -22.11 9.04
C ASP A 34 17.97 -22.77 10.25
N PHE A 35 17.03 -23.65 9.99
CA PHE A 35 16.49 -24.59 10.99
C PHE A 35 17.43 -25.77 11.29
N SER A 36 18.67 -25.78 10.79
CA SER A 36 19.57 -26.95 10.92
C SER A 36 20.23 -27.12 12.28
N ASP A 37 20.11 -26.14 13.21
CA ASP A 37 20.80 -26.20 14.52
C ASP A 37 19.87 -25.97 15.74
N MET A 38 18.56 -26.25 15.63
CA MET A 38 17.68 -26.15 16.79
C MET A 38 17.71 -27.44 17.61
N SER A 39 18.35 -27.40 18.76
CA SER A 39 18.26 -28.44 19.77
C SER A 39 16.80 -28.69 20.15
N GLU A 40 16.40 -29.97 20.06
CA GLU A 40 15.09 -30.48 20.45
C GLU A 40 14.62 -29.89 21.81
N ASN A 41 13.42 -29.27 21.83
CA ASN A 41 12.65 -28.86 23.00
C ASN A 41 12.73 -27.43 23.56
N ASN A 42 13.35 -26.43 22.94
CA ASN A 42 13.32 -25.08 23.47
C ASN A 42 12.31 -24.17 22.77
N LEU A 43 11.41 -23.54 23.54
CA LEU A 43 10.53 -22.45 23.08
C LEU A 43 11.40 -21.22 22.79
N ASN A 44 11.47 -20.79 21.55
CA ASN A 44 12.11 -19.54 21.14
C ASN A 44 11.10 -18.38 21.26
N ILE A 45 11.45 -17.38 22.06
CA ILE A 45 10.63 -16.18 22.28
C ILE A 45 11.44 -14.98 21.81
N GLN A 46 10.92 -14.26 20.82
CA GLN A 46 11.47 -13.00 20.38
C GLN A 46 10.48 -11.88 20.65
N VAL A 47 10.94 -10.81 21.28
CA VAL A 47 10.16 -9.60 21.54
C VAL A 47 10.89 -8.44 20.89
N LYS A 48 10.18 -7.70 20.05
CA LYS A 48 10.69 -6.50 19.37
C LYS A 48 9.65 -5.40 19.47
N GLY A 49 10.08 -4.17 19.33
CA GLY A 49 9.13 -3.08 19.31
C GLY A 49 9.79 -1.74 19.04
N PHE A 50 8.94 -0.73 18.95
CA PHE A 50 9.41 0.64 18.85
C PHE A 50 8.38 1.62 19.41
N LEU A 51 8.87 2.76 19.87
CA LEU A 51 8.10 3.95 20.13
C LEU A 51 8.45 4.99 19.06
N ASP A 52 7.47 5.50 18.33
CA ASP A 52 7.69 6.61 17.40
C ASP A 52 6.73 7.77 17.64
N THR A 53 7.17 8.97 17.24
CA THR A 53 6.33 10.15 17.14
C THR A 53 6.43 10.71 15.73
N TYR A 54 5.32 11.18 15.17
CA TYR A 54 5.27 11.84 13.87
C TYR A 54 4.45 13.13 13.98
N HIS A 55 5.06 14.23 13.59
CA HIS A 55 4.45 15.55 13.63
C HIS A 55 4.68 16.26 12.31
N ALA A 56 3.61 16.79 11.72
CA ALA A 56 3.67 17.51 10.46
C ALA A 56 2.86 18.80 10.52
N VAL A 57 3.38 19.84 9.90
CA VAL A 57 2.71 21.14 9.75
C VAL A 57 2.66 21.52 8.28
N ARG A 58 1.57 22.14 7.86
CA ARG A 58 1.40 22.61 6.50
C ARG A 58 2.46 23.65 6.16
N ALA A 59 3.14 23.46 5.03
CA ALA A 59 4.21 24.37 4.58
C ALA A 59 3.68 25.70 4.02
N SER A 60 2.38 25.78 3.71
CA SER A 60 1.74 26.96 3.14
C SER A 60 0.56 27.45 4.00
N GLY A 61 0.20 28.73 3.90
CA GLY A 61 -0.94 29.29 4.62
C GLY A 61 -0.64 29.56 6.09
N LYS A 62 -1.48 29.07 7.00
CA LYS A 62 -1.39 29.37 8.44
C LYS A 62 -0.47 28.42 9.23
N GLY A 63 0.16 27.44 8.59
CA GLY A 63 0.99 26.44 9.27
C GLY A 63 0.18 25.54 10.21
N ASP A 64 -1.03 25.14 9.81
CA ASP A 64 -1.89 24.27 10.59
C ASP A 64 -1.29 22.84 10.68
N TRP A 65 -1.66 22.15 11.75
CA TRP A 65 -1.23 20.78 11.97
C TRP A 65 -1.82 19.84 10.91
N MET A 66 -0.96 19.08 10.23
CA MET A 66 -1.33 18.07 9.24
C MET A 66 -1.37 16.67 9.82
N SER A 67 -0.46 16.37 10.75
CA SER A 67 -0.39 15.11 11.49
C SER A 67 0.23 15.34 12.86
N SER A 68 -0.24 14.62 13.87
CA SER A 68 0.36 14.62 15.20
C SER A 68 0.06 13.30 15.88
N ARG A 69 1.04 12.38 15.92
CA ARG A 69 0.86 11.02 16.39
C ARG A 69 2.03 10.56 17.24
N ALA A 70 1.72 9.80 18.29
CA ALA A 70 2.67 8.95 19.01
C ALA A 70 2.18 7.50 18.92
N ARG A 71 3.10 6.55 18.71
CA ARG A 71 2.76 5.14 18.57
C ARG A 71 3.80 4.26 19.26
N LEU A 72 3.33 3.30 20.04
CA LEU A 72 4.08 2.17 20.51
C LEU A 72 3.66 0.94 19.74
N ARG A 73 4.59 0.24 19.09
CA ARG A 73 4.39 -1.09 18.51
C ARG A 73 5.14 -2.12 19.30
N GLY A 74 4.46 -3.19 19.68
CA GLY A 74 5.05 -4.39 20.26
C GLY A 74 4.79 -5.58 19.36
N GLU A 75 5.82 -6.40 19.14
CA GLU A 75 5.77 -7.62 18.34
C GLU A 75 6.36 -8.78 19.12
N VAL A 76 5.65 -9.90 19.13
CA VAL A 76 6.06 -11.13 19.81
C VAL A 76 6.01 -12.28 18.81
N SER A 77 7.14 -12.97 18.66
CA SER A 77 7.23 -14.24 17.93
C SER A 77 7.51 -15.36 18.93
N LEU A 78 6.68 -16.38 18.91
CA LEU A 78 6.86 -17.61 19.68
C LEU A 78 7.01 -18.76 18.71
N GLU A 79 8.10 -19.51 18.80
CA GLU A 79 8.38 -20.63 17.91
C GLU A 79 8.76 -21.86 18.74
N LYS A 80 8.11 -22.97 18.46
CA LYS A 80 8.45 -24.27 19.03
C LYS A 80 8.30 -25.34 17.96
N GLU A 81 9.37 -26.05 17.65
CA GLU A 81 9.39 -27.09 16.62
C GLU A 81 8.81 -26.54 15.29
N ASN A 82 7.70 -27.11 14.84
CA ASN A 82 7.06 -26.77 13.57
C ASN A 82 5.94 -25.71 13.72
N VAL A 83 5.69 -25.21 14.94
CA VAL A 83 4.59 -24.26 15.22
C VAL A 83 5.16 -22.91 15.59
N GLY A 84 4.62 -21.87 14.96
CA GLY A 84 4.92 -20.48 15.29
C GLY A 84 3.64 -19.68 15.60
N LEU A 85 3.75 -18.71 16.49
CA LEU A 85 2.75 -17.67 16.74
C LEU A 85 3.40 -16.31 16.59
N PHE A 86 2.79 -15.45 15.77
CA PHE A 86 3.20 -14.05 15.65
C PHE A 86 2.07 -13.15 16.10
N LEU A 87 2.41 -12.13 16.89
CA LEU A 87 1.49 -11.09 17.35
C LEU A 87 2.14 -9.72 17.21
N SER A 88 1.48 -8.78 16.54
CA SER A 88 1.89 -7.37 16.42
C SER A 88 0.72 -6.46 16.82
N MET A 89 0.97 -5.54 17.77
CA MET A 89 -0.02 -4.60 18.28
C MET A 89 0.52 -3.18 18.29
N ASN A 90 -0.34 -2.23 17.96
CA ASN A 90 -0.08 -0.80 18.11
C ASN A 90 -0.91 -0.20 19.24
N ALA A 91 -0.28 0.62 20.08
CA ALA A 91 -0.96 1.62 20.90
C ALA A 91 -0.71 2.99 20.26
N ILE A 92 -1.76 3.68 19.85
CA ILE A 92 -1.67 4.95 19.10
C ILE A 92 -2.35 6.05 19.90
N TYR A 93 -1.68 7.18 20.02
CA TYR A 93 -2.27 8.46 20.35
C TYR A 93 -2.22 9.36 19.13
N ASN A 94 -3.37 9.86 18.66
CA ASN A 94 -3.46 10.78 17.55
C ASN A 94 -4.12 12.09 18.02
N GLY A 95 -3.37 13.18 17.95
CA GLY A 95 -3.81 14.50 18.45
C GLY A 95 -4.81 15.19 17.52
N ILE A 96 -4.89 14.78 16.24
CA ILE A 96 -5.79 15.33 15.22
C ILE A 96 -6.99 14.41 15.01
N LEU A 97 -6.73 13.14 14.72
CA LEU A 97 -7.74 12.12 14.46
C LEU A 97 -8.00 11.32 15.75
N LYS A 98 -8.85 11.85 16.62
CA LYS A 98 -9.11 11.26 17.95
C LYS A 98 -9.70 9.84 17.89
N ASP A 99 -10.47 9.54 16.84
CA ASP A 99 -11.02 8.21 16.54
C ASP A 99 -9.94 7.16 16.21
N ARG A 100 -8.72 7.61 15.90
CA ARG A 100 -7.55 6.75 15.70
C ARG A 100 -6.71 6.54 16.95
N THR A 101 -7.09 7.13 18.07
CA THR A 101 -6.45 6.89 19.37
C THR A 101 -6.96 5.58 19.96
N GLY A 102 -6.05 4.67 20.35
CA GLY A 102 -6.42 3.40 20.98
C GLY A 102 -5.45 2.28 20.70
N LEU A 103 -5.87 1.07 21.04
CA LEU A 103 -5.15 -0.17 20.77
C LEU A 103 -5.61 -0.76 19.42
N ASN A 104 -4.68 -1.20 18.61
CA ASN A 104 -4.94 -1.78 17.30
C ASN A 104 -4.15 -3.08 17.13
N LEU A 105 -4.85 -4.18 16.87
CA LEU A 105 -4.24 -5.44 16.48
C LEU A 105 -3.80 -5.36 15.04
N ARG A 106 -2.49 -5.27 14.79
CA ARG A 106 -1.93 -5.23 13.44
C ARG A 106 -1.93 -6.64 12.82
N GLU A 107 -1.21 -7.58 13.43
CA GLU A 107 -1.16 -8.95 12.94
C GLU A 107 -1.27 -9.94 14.10
N ALA A 108 -1.92 -11.07 13.85
CA ALA A 108 -2.00 -12.20 14.77
C ALA A 108 -2.25 -13.47 13.98
N TYR A 109 -1.25 -14.31 13.82
CA TYR A 109 -1.37 -15.54 13.05
C TYR A 109 -0.55 -16.69 13.62
N LEU A 110 -1.03 -17.90 13.37
CA LEU A 110 -0.33 -19.15 13.59
C LEU A 110 0.36 -19.60 12.31
N THR A 111 1.56 -20.14 12.43
CA THR A 111 2.31 -20.80 11.36
C THR A 111 2.54 -22.24 11.73
N TYR A 112 2.39 -23.15 10.76
CA TYR A 112 2.75 -24.56 10.89
C TYR A 112 3.57 -25.01 9.69
N ASN A 113 4.77 -25.53 9.94
CA ASN A 113 5.68 -26.04 8.93
C ASN A 113 5.63 -27.57 8.91
N ALA A 114 5.31 -28.17 7.76
CA ALA A 114 5.20 -29.61 7.58
C ALA A 114 6.04 -30.02 6.36
N GLY A 115 7.32 -30.31 6.58
CA GLY A 115 8.27 -30.53 5.48
C GLY A 115 8.33 -29.32 4.55
N ASP A 116 8.04 -29.53 3.26
CA ASP A 116 8.04 -28.44 2.25
C ASP A 116 6.80 -27.55 2.31
N PHE A 117 5.84 -27.79 3.22
CA PHE A 117 4.63 -27.00 3.35
C PHE A 117 4.73 -26.01 4.52
N ASN A 118 4.37 -24.76 4.23
CA ASN A 118 4.14 -23.71 5.24
C ASN A 118 2.66 -23.34 5.23
N LEU A 119 2.00 -23.52 6.34
CA LEU A 119 0.60 -23.13 6.56
C LEU A 119 0.55 -21.94 7.49
N ARG A 120 -0.24 -20.92 7.14
CA ARG A 120 -0.45 -19.76 8.00
C ARG A 120 -1.94 -19.43 8.08
N ALA A 121 -2.43 -19.18 9.30
CA ALA A 121 -3.82 -18.87 9.55
C ALA A 121 -3.94 -17.71 10.55
N GLY A 122 -4.73 -16.70 10.22
CA GLY A 122 -4.97 -15.54 11.07
C GLY A 122 -4.90 -14.22 10.33
N ARG A 123 -4.78 -13.14 11.14
CA ARG A 123 -4.69 -11.76 10.65
C ARG A 123 -3.26 -11.47 10.21
N GLN A 124 -3.05 -11.24 8.92
CA GLN A 124 -1.72 -11.12 8.32
C GLN A 124 -1.71 -10.16 7.13
N ILE A 125 -0.56 -9.57 6.85
CA ILE A 125 -0.31 -8.81 5.63
C ILE A 125 0.22 -9.77 4.58
N ILE A 126 -0.40 -9.79 3.38
CA ILE A 126 0.00 -10.63 2.25
C ILE A 126 0.31 -9.70 1.08
N ILE A 127 1.52 -9.84 0.53
CA ILE A 127 2.05 -9.02 -0.55
C ILE A 127 2.39 -9.92 -1.73
N TRP A 128 1.87 -9.59 -2.91
CA TRP A 128 2.27 -10.17 -4.19
C TRP A 128 2.86 -9.10 -5.08
N GLY A 129 3.83 -9.46 -5.91
CA GLY A 129 4.52 -8.53 -6.80
C GLY A 129 5.82 -7.97 -6.24
N ASN A 130 6.63 -7.40 -7.11
CA ASN A 130 7.98 -6.91 -6.86
C ASN A 130 8.13 -5.39 -7.10
N ALA A 131 7.03 -4.68 -7.40
CA ALA A 131 7.06 -3.24 -7.65
C ALA A 131 7.25 -2.45 -6.36
N ASP A 132 8.09 -1.42 -6.41
CA ASP A 132 8.24 -0.46 -5.33
C ASP A 132 7.19 0.64 -5.48
N ALA A 133 6.37 0.83 -4.44
CA ALA A 133 5.43 1.93 -4.36
C ALA A 133 4.28 1.91 -5.40
N LEU A 134 4.30 1.04 -6.40
CA LEU A 134 3.23 0.82 -7.37
C LEU A 134 2.63 -0.58 -7.19
N ARG A 135 1.31 -0.70 -7.38
CA ARG A 135 0.59 -1.95 -7.14
C ARG A 135 -0.05 -2.43 -8.44
N VAL A 136 0.53 -3.45 -9.05
CA VAL A 136 -0.07 -4.12 -10.21
C VAL A 136 -0.65 -5.46 -9.78
N THR A 137 0.17 -6.37 -9.29
CA THR A 137 -0.26 -7.71 -8.84
C THR A 137 -0.57 -7.77 -7.33
N ASP A 138 -0.15 -6.78 -6.54
CA ASP A 138 -0.36 -6.70 -5.10
C ASP A 138 -1.78 -6.19 -4.75
N GLN A 139 -2.77 -7.08 -4.76
CA GLN A 139 -4.18 -6.74 -4.60
C GLN A 139 -4.86 -7.36 -3.37
N ILE A 140 -4.13 -8.10 -2.50
CA ILE A 140 -4.73 -8.84 -1.38
C ILE A 140 -4.94 -7.92 -0.17
N SER A 141 -3.86 -7.39 0.39
CA SER A 141 -3.91 -6.48 1.54
C SER A 141 -4.29 -5.07 1.09
N PRO A 142 -5.40 -4.50 1.59
CA PRO A 142 -5.77 -3.13 1.26
C PRO A 142 -4.88 -2.11 1.95
N MET A 143 -5.13 -0.82 1.70
CA MET A 143 -4.33 0.30 2.21
C MET A 143 -5.15 1.21 3.11
N ASP A 144 -4.50 1.79 4.12
CA ASP A 144 -5.03 2.87 4.92
C ASP A 144 -4.53 4.22 4.38
N TYR A 145 -5.39 4.91 3.64
CA TYR A 145 -5.15 6.26 3.14
C TYR A 145 -5.84 7.33 3.97
N THR A 146 -6.09 7.05 5.25
CA THR A 146 -6.69 8.03 6.16
C THR A 146 -5.83 9.29 6.30
N GLU A 147 -4.51 9.14 6.31
CA GLU A 147 -3.54 10.23 6.25
C GLU A 147 -2.79 10.27 4.89
N PHE A 148 -3.43 9.73 3.84
CA PHE A 148 -2.94 9.63 2.46
C PHE A 148 -1.48 9.13 2.38
N LEU A 149 -0.56 9.93 1.83
CA LEU A 149 0.85 9.58 1.66
C LEU A 149 1.76 10.13 2.79
N ALA A 150 1.18 10.70 3.85
CA ALA A 150 1.91 11.23 5.01
C ALA A 150 2.39 10.13 5.98
N GLN A 151 2.13 8.87 5.69
CA GLN A 151 2.54 7.72 6.50
C GLN A 151 3.68 6.95 5.84
N ASP A 152 4.42 6.18 6.64
CA ASP A 152 5.37 5.22 6.11
C ASP A 152 4.65 4.11 5.35
N TYR A 153 5.23 3.66 4.25
CA TYR A 153 4.63 2.67 3.37
C TYR A 153 4.20 1.37 4.05
N ASP A 154 5.05 0.82 4.92
CA ASP A 154 4.73 -0.44 5.62
C ASP A 154 3.60 -0.28 6.62
N ASP A 155 3.35 0.93 7.07
CA ASP A 155 2.29 1.22 8.02
C ASP A 155 0.91 1.36 7.36
N ILE A 156 0.87 1.77 6.10
CA ILE A 156 -0.41 1.95 5.38
C ILE A 156 -1.02 0.64 4.87
N ARG A 157 -0.29 -0.49 4.88
CA ARG A 157 -0.89 -1.79 4.57
C ARG A 157 -1.75 -2.26 5.71
N THR A 158 -2.99 -2.61 5.40
CA THR A 158 -3.92 -3.20 6.36
C THR A 158 -3.92 -4.71 6.23
N PRO A 159 -3.86 -5.45 7.34
CA PRO A 159 -3.89 -6.90 7.33
C PRO A 159 -5.27 -7.45 6.96
N VAL A 160 -5.29 -8.67 6.45
CA VAL A 160 -6.49 -9.45 6.17
C VAL A 160 -6.51 -10.71 7.04
N ASN A 161 -7.71 -11.18 7.42
CA ASN A 161 -7.84 -12.49 8.02
C ASN A 161 -7.81 -13.53 6.91
N ALA A 162 -6.79 -14.39 6.88
CA ALA A 162 -6.55 -15.30 5.77
C ALA A 162 -6.03 -16.66 6.22
N PHE A 163 -6.33 -17.67 5.40
CA PHE A 163 -5.63 -18.94 5.36
C PHE A 163 -4.68 -18.92 4.16
N ARG A 164 -3.42 -19.27 4.41
CA ARG A 164 -2.36 -19.33 3.40
C ARG A 164 -1.67 -20.67 3.48
N VAL A 165 -1.51 -21.33 2.35
CA VAL A 165 -0.74 -22.56 2.21
C VAL A 165 0.31 -22.31 1.15
N LYS A 166 1.58 -22.55 1.48
CA LYS A 166 2.70 -22.43 0.56
C LYS A 166 3.47 -23.76 0.52
N TYR A 167 3.63 -24.31 -0.66
CA TYR A 167 4.56 -25.41 -0.95
C TYR A 167 5.85 -24.81 -1.48
N ILE A 168 6.99 -25.22 -0.94
CA ILE A 168 8.30 -24.65 -1.25
C ILE A 168 9.20 -25.75 -1.79
N HIS A 169 9.66 -25.55 -3.02
CA HIS A 169 10.67 -26.38 -3.66
C HIS A 169 11.89 -25.53 -3.97
N SER A 170 13.05 -26.14 -4.20
CA SER A 170 14.32 -25.43 -4.43
C SER A 170 14.29 -24.37 -5.55
N ILE A 171 13.51 -24.60 -6.62
CA ILE A 171 13.45 -23.72 -7.79
C ILE A 171 12.08 -23.07 -8.00
N PHE A 172 11.03 -23.50 -7.27
CA PHE A 172 9.71 -22.90 -7.37
C PHE A 172 8.95 -22.97 -6.05
N SER A 173 7.93 -22.14 -5.91
CA SER A 173 6.96 -22.27 -4.83
C SER A 173 5.55 -22.08 -5.36
N ILE A 174 4.59 -22.76 -4.72
CA ILE A 174 3.16 -22.64 -5.01
C ILE A 174 2.47 -22.13 -3.77
N GLU A 175 1.71 -21.08 -3.90
CA GLU A 175 0.96 -20.47 -2.80
C GLU A 175 -0.53 -20.45 -3.13
N ALA A 176 -1.37 -20.82 -2.17
CA ALA A 176 -2.82 -20.68 -2.23
C ALA A 176 -3.29 -19.84 -1.02
N ILE A 177 -4.24 -18.96 -1.26
CA ILE A 177 -4.82 -18.11 -0.22
C ILE A 177 -6.34 -18.17 -0.25
N CYS A 178 -6.93 -18.01 0.93
CA CYS A 178 -8.36 -17.79 1.12
C CYS A 178 -8.57 -16.68 2.15
N VAL A 179 -9.32 -15.63 1.79
CA VAL A 179 -9.70 -14.53 2.67
C VAL A 179 -11.21 -14.61 2.91
N PRO A 180 -11.66 -15.16 4.06
CA PRO A 180 -13.08 -15.39 4.33
C PRO A 180 -13.91 -14.11 4.42
N VAL A 181 -13.30 -13.03 4.89
CA VAL A 181 -13.93 -11.71 5.03
C VAL A 181 -13.08 -10.67 4.34
N SER A 182 -13.62 -10.06 3.31
CA SER A 182 -12.92 -9.03 2.52
C SER A 182 -12.73 -7.75 3.32
N GLU A 183 -11.53 -7.20 3.25
CA GLU A 183 -11.18 -5.87 3.75
C GLU A 183 -10.99 -4.91 2.57
N PHE A 184 -11.24 -3.62 2.80
CA PHE A 184 -11.23 -2.57 1.79
C PHE A 184 -10.32 -1.42 2.20
N PHE A 185 -9.97 -0.55 1.25
CA PHE A 185 -9.17 0.63 1.54
C PHE A 185 -9.87 1.50 2.57
N LEU A 186 -9.10 2.02 3.52
CA LEU A 186 -9.58 3.00 4.49
C LEU A 186 -9.35 4.39 3.91
N LEU A 187 -10.44 5.12 3.73
CA LEU A 187 -10.46 6.47 3.18
C LEU A 187 -11.18 7.38 4.17
N SER A 188 -10.62 8.55 4.47
CA SER A 188 -11.28 9.50 5.36
C SER A 188 -12.24 10.42 4.60
N THR A 189 -13.41 10.61 5.16
CA THR A 189 -14.41 11.62 4.72
C THR A 189 -14.66 12.67 5.81
N ASP A 190 -13.97 12.60 6.95
CA ASP A 190 -14.08 13.56 8.03
C ASP A 190 -13.40 14.88 7.64
N LYS A 191 -14.17 15.97 7.67
CA LYS A 191 -13.69 17.32 7.30
C LYS A 191 -12.60 17.88 8.21
N HIS A 192 -12.44 17.35 9.42
CA HIS A 192 -11.38 17.73 10.35
C HIS A 192 -10.03 17.08 9.98
N ASN A 193 -10.07 16.04 9.16
CA ASN A 193 -8.86 15.42 8.66
C ASN A 193 -8.30 16.21 7.45
N PRO A 194 -7.07 16.75 7.51
CA PRO A 194 -6.46 17.45 6.38
C PRO A 194 -6.34 16.59 5.10
N TRP A 195 -6.33 15.27 5.27
CA TRP A 195 -6.18 14.29 4.20
C TRP A 195 -7.50 13.67 3.73
N ALA A 196 -8.65 14.16 4.26
CA ALA A 196 -9.95 13.65 3.87
C ALA A 196 -10.27 13.92 2.40
N ILE A 197 -11.05 13.03 1.82
CA ILE A 197 -11.65 13.23 0.51
C ILE A 197 -12.62 14.43 0.58
N GLN A 198 -12.29 15.49 -0.13
CA GLN A 198 -13.11 16.70 -0.20
C GLN A 198 -13.53 16.99 -1.65
N LEU A 199 -14.80 17.30 -1.83
CA LEU A 199 -15.30 17.74 -3.12
C LEU A 199 -15.20 19.25 -3.24
N SER A 200 -14.61 19.73 -4.33
CA SER A 200 -14.66 21.17 -4.69
C SER A 200 -16.05 21.53 -5.20
N SER A 201 -17.05 21.44 -4.32
CA SER A 201 -18.45 21.77 -4.64
C SER A 201 -18.92 22.97 -3.83
N LYS A 202 -19.65 23.88 -4.48
CA LYS A 202 -20.36 24.98 -3.81
C LYS A 202 -21.68 24.50 -3.17
N SER A 203 -22.22 23.38 -3.63
CA SER A 203 -23.43 22.78 -3.08
C SER A 203 -23.09 21.85 -1.92
N PRO A 204 -24.00 21.67 -0.96
CA PRO A 204 -23.86 20.64 0.07
C PRO A 204 -23.62 19.26 -0.55
N TYR A 205 -22.81 18.44 0.08
CA TYR A 205 -22.56 17.08 -0.38
C TYR A 205 -22.48 16.09 0.78
N SER A 206 -22.79 14.83 0.47
CA SER A 206 -22.58 13.67 1.33
C SER A 206 -21.77 12.62 0.60
N ILE A 207 -20.88 11.94 1.32
CA ILE A 207 -20.06 10.84 0.79
C ILE A 207 -20.35 9.60 1.64
N ASP A 208 -20.83 8.54 1.01
CA ASP A 208 -21.09 7.24 1.61
C ASP A 208 -20.21 6.19 0.93
N LEU A 209 -19.18 5.74 1.62
CA LEU A 209 -18.27 4.69 1.15
C LEU A 209 -18.53 3.33 1.80
N GLU A 210 -19.50 3.25 2.72
CA GLU A 210 -19.70 2.06 3.56
C GLU A 210 -20.95 1.25 3.16
N SER A 211 -22.04 1.90 2.78
CA SER A 211 -23.35 1.25 2.61
C SER A 211 -23.38 0.14 1.56
N GLN A 212 -22.50 0.19 0.56
CA GLN A 212 -22.44 -0.78 -0.54
C GLN A 212 -21.30 -1.81 -0.37
N LYS A 213 -20.62 -1.83 0.80
CA LYS A 213 -19.64 -2.88 1.08
C LYS A 213 -20.30 -4.25 1.11
N PRO A 214 -19.64 -5.29 0.58
CA PRO A 214 -20.15 -6.66 0.65
C PRO A 214 -20.35 -7.11 2.10
N SER A 215 -21.43 -7.82 2.36
CA SER A 215 -21.68 -8.40 3.67
C SER A 215 -20.63 -9.46 4.04
N LYS A 216 -20.33 -9.61 5.33
CA LYS A 216 -19.39 -10.59 5.88
C LYS A 216 -19.98 -12.01 5.83
N ARG A 217 -20.01 -12.61 4.63
CA ARG A 217 -20.55 -13.97 4.36
C ARG A 217 -19.51 -14.79 3.60
N ILE A 218 -19.52 -16.11 3.79
CA ILE A 218 -18.64 -17.05 3.09
C ILE A 218 -18.75 -16.92 1.56
N GLY A 219 -19.95 -16.66 1.00
CA GLY A 219 -20.14 -16.41 -0.43
C GLY A 219 -19.41 -15.16 -0.96
N ASN A 220 -18.91 -14.31 -0.08
CA ASN A 220 -18.15 -13.09 -0.42
C ASN A 220 -16.63 -13.26 -0.18
N MET A 221 -16.15 -14.48 0.12
CA MET A 221 -14.73 -14.76 0.30
C MET A 221 -13.92 -14.45 -0.97
N GLU A 222 -12.65 -14.21 -0.77
CA GLU A 222 -11.65 -14.06 -1.83
C GLU A 222 -10.74 -15.28 -1.82
N PHE A 223 -10.24 -15.67 -2.98
CA PHE A 223 -9.29 -16.77 -3.11
C PHE A 223 -8.35 -16.51 -4.28
N GLY A 224 -7.15 -17.03 -4.16
CA GLY A 224 -6.15 -16.88 -5.19
C GLY A 224 -5.00 -17.86 -5.04
N GLY A 225 -4.17 -17.89 -6.06
CA GLY A 225 -2.96 -18.69 -6.11
C GLY A 225 -1.84 -17.96 -6.82
N ARG A 226 -0.60 -18.29 -6.45
CA ARG A 226 0.62 -17.79 -7.04
C ARG A 226 1.61 -18.93 -7.21
N VAL A 227 2.26 -18.99 -8.34
CA VAL A 227 3.40 -19.87 -8.62
C VAL A 227 4.59 -18.99 -8.90
N SER A 228 5.65 -19.12 -8.09
CA SER A 228 6.88 -18.33 -8.21
C SER A 228 8.04 -19.24 -8.57
N PHE A 229 8.93 -18.79 -9.43
CA PHE A 229 10.14 -19.48 -9.86
C PHE A 229 11.35 -18.62 -9.50
N ASN A 230 12.29 -19.22 -8.79
CA ASN A 230 13.56 -18.61 -8.39
C ASN A 230 14.67 -19.33 -9.14
N LEU A 231 15.08 -18.80 -10.27
CA LEU A 231 16.12 -19.37 -11.11
C LEU A 231 17.41 -18.55 -11.02
N SER A 232 18.53 -19.15 -11.38
CA SER A 232 19.78 -18.40 -11.42
C SER A 232 19.69 -17.22 -12.39
N GLY A 233 19.69 -15.99 -11.84
CA GLY A 233 19.67 -14.75 -12.62
C GLY A 233 18.27 -14.27 -13.04
N VAL A 234 17.18 -14.94 -12.65
CA VAL A 234 15.81 -14.46 -12.92
C VAL A 234 14.81 -15.04 -11.94
N ASP A 235 14.02 -14.15 -11.33
CA ASP A 235 12.86 -14.49 -10.54
C ASP A 235 11.59 -14.06 -11.27
N PHE A 236 10.59 -14.93 -11.37
CA PHE A 236 9.31 -14.59 -11.96
C PHE A 236 8.17 -15.35 -11.31
N ALA A 237 6.97 -14.80 -11.41
CA ALA A 237 5.78 -15.46 -10.88
C ALA A 237 4.56 -15.20 -11.73
N PHE A 238 3.59 -16.13 -11.64
CA PHE A 238 2.25 -15.99 -12.15
C PHE A 238 1.25 -16.06 -11.00
N CYS A 239 0.19 -15.28 -11.07
CA CYS A 239 -0.83 -15.25 -10.03
C CYS A 239 -2.23 -15.07 -10.63
N ALA A 240 -3.20 -15.61 -9.90
CA ALA A 240 -4.63 -15.41 -10.15
C ALA A 240 -5.33 -15.13 -8.83
N LEU A 241 -6.22 -14.11 -8.81
CA LEU A 241 -6.94 -13.70 -7.62
C LEU A 241 -8.38 -13.36 -7.97
N HIS A 242 -9.33 -14.05 -7.37
CA HIS A 242 -10.74 -13.70 -7.41
C HIS A 242 -11.09 -12.89 -6.15
N THR A 243 -11.40 -11.63 -6.33
CA THR A 243 -11.47 -10.64 -5.26
C THR A 243 -12.56 -9.59 -5.53
N TRP A 244 -12.58 -8.55 -4.72
CA TRP A 244 -13.38 -7.34 -4.89
C TRP A 244 -12.49 -6.16 -5.29
N ASN A 245 -13.03 -5.18 -6.02
CA ASN A 245 -12.38 -3.89 -6.11
C ASN A 245 -12.12 -3.37 -4.69
N LYS A 246 -10.86 -3.26 -4.28
CA LYS A 246 -10.48 -2.82 -2.92
C LYS A 246 -10.77 -1.35 -2.67
N THR A 247 -10.69 -0.54 -3.72
CA THR A 247 -11.17 0.86 -3.75
C THR A 247 -12.58 0.91 -4.33
N PRO A 248 -13.51 1.69 -3.74
CA PRO A 248 -14.86 1.82 -4.27
C PRO A 248 -14.87 2.56 -5.62
N ALA A 249 -15.66 2.07 -6.56
CA ALA A 249 -16.03 2.84 -7.74
C ALA A 249 -17.17 3.81 -7.40
N LEU A 250 -17.00 5.09 -7.73
CA LEU A 250 -17.88 6.16 -7.28
C LEU A 250 -19.01 6.42 -8.27
N SER A 251 -20.22 6.61 -7.75
CA SER A 251 -21.36 7.14 -8.48
C SER A 251 -21.84 8.45 -7.84
N TYR A 252 -22.38 9.32 -8.68
CA TYR A 252 -22.76 10.68 -8.30
C TYR A 252 -24.20 10.94 -8.69
N SER A 253 -25.00 11.44 -7.74
CA SER A 253 -26.40 11.80 -7.95
C SER A 253 -26.76 13.08 -7.20
N LEU A 254 -27.85 13.71 -7.58
CA LEU A 254 -28.38 14.84 -6.85
C LEU A 254 -29.61 14.36 -6.08
N SER A 255 -29.68 14.64 -4.78
CA SER A 255 -30.87 14.37 -3.97
C SER A 255 -31.97 15.45 -4.24
N GLU A 256 -33.19 15.15 -3.78
CA GLU A 256 -34.31 16.09 -3.87
C GLU A 256 -34.06 17.46 -3.22
N LYS A 257 -33.13 17.51 -2.24
CA LYS A 257 -32.69 18.75 -1.56
C LYS A 257 -31.50 19.42 -2.23
N TYR A 258 -31.19 19.11 -3.50
CA TYR A 258 -30.02 19.63 -4.23
C TYR A 258 -28.69 19.34 -3.54
N THR A 259 -28.61 18.29 -2.71
CA THR A 259 -27.40 17.80 -2.11
C THR A 259 -26.72 16.79 -3.04
N LEU A 260 -25.45 17.00 -3.36
CA LEU A 260 -24.66 16.05 -4.14
C LEU A 260 -24.39 14.81 -3.29
N SER A 261 -24.88 13.66 -3.72
CA SER A 261 -24.63 12.36 -3.09
C SER A 261 -23.56 11.59 -3.87
N VAL A 262 -22.52 11.16 -3.17
CA VAL A 262 -21.45 10.31 -3.69
C VAL A 262 -21.51 8.97 -2.98
N VAL A 263 -21.64 7.90 -3.74
CA VAL A 263 -21.74 6.53 -3.19
C VAL A 263 -20.63 5.65 -3.75
N GLY A 264 -19.91 5.00 -2.84
CA GLY A 264 -18.90 4.01 -3.16
C GLY A 264 -19.50 2.65 -3.48
N ASN A 265 -19.19 2.11 -4.65
CA ASN A 265 -19.71 0.82 -5.12
C ASN A 265 -18.56 -0.20 -5.19
N TYR A 266 -18.81 -1.41 -4.68
CA TYR A 266 -17.86 -2.51 -4.69
C TYR A 266 -18.37 -3.62 -5.61
N ARG A 267 -17.51 -4.14 -6.50
CA ARG A 267 -17.83 -5.20 -7.44
C ARG A 267 -16.79 -6.31 -7.38
N ARG A 268 -17.22 -7.52 -7.72
CA ARG A 268 -16.32 -8.65 -7.90
C ARG A 268 -15.47 -8.45 -9.13
N MET A 269 -14.20 -8.81 -9.05
CA MET A 269 -13.27 -8.84 -10.17
C MET A 269 -12.35 -10.06 -10.08
N THR A 270 -11.74 -10.41 -11.19
CA THR A 270 -10.68 -11.41 -11.23
C THR A 270 -9.44 -10.79 -11.82
N MET A 271 -8.32 -10.92 -11.12
CA MET A 271 -7.00 -10.53 -11.58
C MET A 271 -6.24 -11.77 -12.05
N LEU A 272 -5.62 -11.67 -13.22
CA LEU A 272 -4.63 -12.62 -13.73
C LEU A 272 -3.37 -11.81 -14.03
N GLY A 273 -2.25 -12.19 -13.44
CA GLY A 273 -1.04 -11.40 -13.59
C GLY A 273 0.23 -12.18 -13.34
N GLY A 274 1.34 -11.46 -13.38
CA GLY A 274 2.66 -11.98 -13.07
C GLY A 274 3.66 -10.85 -12.90
N ASP A 275 4.79 -11.21 -12.36
CA ASP A 275 5.91 -10.32 -12.10
C ASP A 275 7.24 -10.98 -12.46
N LEU A 276 8.24 -10.14 -12.70
CA LEU A 276 9.57 -10.52 -13.16
C LEU A 276 10.61 -9.63 -12.49
N SER A 277 11.72 -10.20 -12.05
CA SER A 277 12.89 -9.49 -11.55
C SER A 277 14.17 -10.11 -12.12
N ILE A 278 15.03 -9.29 -12.72
CA ILE A 278 16.27 -9.74 -13.37
C ILE A 278 17.44 -8.88 -12.85
N PRO A 279 18.30 -9.41 -11.97
CA PRO A 279 19.53 -8.74 -11.61
C PRO A 279 20.56 -8.82 -12.75
N VAL A 280 21.13 -7.67 -13.16
CA VAL A 280 22.16 -7.56 -14.19
C VAL A 280 23.26 -6.63 -13.73
N GLY A 281 24.34 -7.18 -13.19
CA GLY A 281 25.42 -6.38 -12.59
C GLY A 281 24.89 -5.48 -11.47
N ASN A 282 25.05 -4.17 -11.60
CA ASN A 282 24.58 -3.19 -10.64
C ASN A 282 23.13 -2.73 -10.89
N PHE A 283 22.39 -3.41 -11.75
CA PHE A 283 21.00 -3.11 -12.07
C PHE A 283 20.09 -4.26 -11.68
N VAL A 284 18.84 -3.91 -11.31
CA VAL A 284 17.73 -4.86 -11.23
C VAL A 284 16.62 -4.37 -12.13
N LEU A 285 16.30 -5.16 -13.14
CA LEU A 285 15.16 -4.89 -14.04
C LEU A 285 13.91 -5.51 -13.43
N ARG A 286 12.83 -4.76 -13.38
CA ARG A 286 11.53 -5.21 -12.84
C ARG A 286 10.43 -5.06 -13.87
N GLY A 287 9.52 -6.01 -13.89
CA GLY A 287 8.33 -5.98 -14.70
C GLY A 287 7.14 -6.58 -13.96
N GLU A 288 5.97 -5.96 -14.11
CA GLU A 288 4.69 -6.54 -13.67
C GLU A 288 3.64 -6.32 -14.74
N ALA A 289 2.75 -7.29 -14.90
CA ALA A 289 1.57 -7.15 -15.74
C ALA A 289 0.39 -7.88 -15.11
N ALA A 290 -0.80 -7.26 -15.18
CA ALA A 290 -2.03 -7.89 -14.75
C ALA A 290 -3.22 -7.43 -15.60
N THR A 291 -4.10 -8.37 -15.95
CA THR A 291 -5.43 -8.08 -16.47
C THR A 291 -6.45 -8.19 -15.36
N PHE A 292 -7.36 -7.25 -15.32
CA PHE A 292 -8.48 -7.22 -14.38
C PHE A 292 -9.77 -7.40 -15.15
N LEU A 293 -10.44 -8.51 -14.90
CA LEU A 293 -11.72 -8.84 -15.52
C LEU A 293 -12.85 -8.30 -14.63
N ASN A 294 -13.82 -7.59 -15.21
CA ASN A 294 -14.97 -7.00 -14.52
C ASN A 294 -14.59 -5.95 -13.45
N GLU A 295 -13.53 -5.19 -13.67
CA GLU A 295 -13.14 -4.11 -12.77
C GLU A 295 -14.20 -2.99 -12.79
N ALA A 296 -14.70 -2.59 -11.61
CA ALA A 296 -15.66 -1.51 -11.48
C ALA A 296 -15.02 -0.15 -11.82
N GLN A 297 -15.70 0.64 -12.66
CA GLN A 297 -15.24 1.94 -13.11
C GLN A 297 -16.16 3.05 -12.61
N ASN A 298 -15.55 4.19 -12.23
CA ASN A 298 -16.28 5.37 -11.75
C ASN A 298 -17.28 5.87 -12.79
N ALA A 299 -18.48 6.23 -12.31
CA ALA A 299 -19.57 6.71 -13.15
C ALA A 299 -19.49 8.23 -13.38
N GLN A 300 -19.98 8.71 -14.51
CA GLN A 300 -20.29 10.12 -14.69
C GLN A 300 -21.51 10.51 -13.84
N PHE A 301 -21.68 11.81 -13.61
CA PHE A 301 -22.82 12.32 -12.86
C PHE A 301 -24.17 11.82 -13.44
N GLY A 302 -25.02 11.29 -12.55
CA GLY A 302 -26.32 10.71 -12.93
C GLY A 302 -26.25 9.35 -13.62
N GLN A 303 -25.06 8.78 -13.77
CA GLN A 303 -24.84 7.45 -14.36
C GLN A 303 -24.54 6.39 -13.29
N LYS A 304 -24.68 5.12 -13.66
CA LYS A 304 -24.34 3.97 -12.80
C LYS A 304 -22.90 3.51 -13.06
N VAL A 305 -22.28 2.97 -12.02
CA VAL A 305 -21.01 2.23 -12.12
C VAL A 305 -21.18 1.07 -13.12
N LYS A 306 -20.20 0.89 -13.99
CA LYS A 306 -20.12 -0.21 -14.95
C LYS A 306 -18.78 -0.92 -14.80
N GLU A 307 -18.78 -2.21 -15.09
CA GLU A 307 -17.58 -3.03 -15.09
C GLU A 307 -16.90 -2.99 -16.46
N ARG A 308 -15.58 -2.95 -16.47
CA ARG A 308 -14.74 -3.02 -17.67
C ARG A 308 -13.51 -3.87 -17.39
N ASN A 309 -12.98 -4.49 -18.42
CA ASN A 309 -11.70 -5.13 -18.32
C ASN A 309 -10.60 -4.09 -18.45
N SER A 310 -9.53 -4.22 -17.67
CA SER A 310 -8.37 -3.36 -17.77
C SER A 310 -7.08 -4.18 -17.81
N LEU A 311 -6.04 -3.60 -18.39
CA LEU A 311 -4.68 -4.11 -18.41
C LEU A 311 -3.78 -3.10 -17.72
N ASN A 312 -3.05 -3.55 -16.71
CA ASN A 312 -2.05 -2.77 -16.02
C ASN A 312 -0.68 -3.38 -16.30
N GLY A 313 0.28 -2.57 -16.69
CA GLY A 313 1.67 -2.99 -16.87
C GLY A 313 2.61 -2.04 -16.15
N LEU A 314 3.73 -2.56 -15.66
CA LEU A 314 4.79 -1.80 -15.02
C LEU A 314 6.13 -2.28 -15.53
N VAL A 315 7.03 -1.35 -15.76
CA VAL A 315 8.45 -1.58 -15.97
C VAL A 315 9.26 -0.69 -15.06
N GLY A 316 10.36 -1.20 -14.54
CA GLY A 316 11.21 -0.47 -13.62
C GLY A 316 12.67 -0.91 -13.70
N VAL A 317 13.54 -0.05 -13.23
CA VAL A 317 14.96 -0.31 -13.07
C VAL A 317 15.46 0.28 -11.75
N ASP A 318 16.15 -0.55 -10.99
CA ASP A 318 16.95 -0.12 -9.86
C ASP A 318 18.42 -0.13 -10.26
N TRP A 319 19.15 0.89 -9.84
CA TRP A 319 20.56 1.04 -10.12
C TRP A 319 21.36 1.30 -8.83
N PHE A 320 22.37 0.48 -8.60
CA PHE A 320 23.27 0.53 -7.45
C PHE A 320 24.69 0.88 -7.93
N PRO A 321 24.99 2.18 -8.22
CA PRO A 321 26.28 2.55 -8.80
C PRO A 321 27.48 2.42 -7.84
N GLY A 322 27.26 1.97 -6.62
CA GLY A 322 28.24 1.94 -5.55
C GLY A 322 28.25 3.18 -4.69
N ASN A 323 29.18 3.24 -3.72
CA ASN A 323 29.29 4.32 -2.74
C ASN A 323 27.95 4.63 -2.06
N ASP A 324 27.15 3.60 -1.72
CA ASP A 324 25.89 3.69 -0.98
C ASP A 324 24.81 4.55 -1.67
N TRP A 325 24.86 4.66 -2.99
CA TRP A 325 23.77 5.21 -3.80
C TRP A 325 22.78 4.12 -4.19
N ASN A 326 21.50 4.48 -4.14
CA ASN A 326 20.42 3.67 -4.69
C ASN A 326 19.49 4.58 -5.50
N LEU A 327 19.27 4.24 -6.76
CA LEU A 327 18.37 4.93 -7.67
C LEU A 327 17.34 3.94 -8.22
N SER A 328 16.08 4.36 -8.28
CA SER A 328 15.00 3.57 -8.86
C SER A 328 14.08 4.45 -9.69
N ILE A 329 13.70 3.96 -10.86
CA ILE A 329 12.71 4.59 -11.72
C ILE A 329 11.74 3.50 -12.18
N GLN A 330 10.43 3.79 -12.09
CA GLN A 330 9.40 2.89 -12.56
C GLN A 330 8.32 3.67 -13.32
N TYR A 331 7.68 3.01 -14.29
CA TYR A 331 6.53 3.52 -15.01
C TYR A 331 5.45 2.45 -15.06
N ALA A 332 4.25 2.82 -14.64
CA ALA A 332 3.05 2.00 -14.75
C ALA A 332 2.07 2.62 -15.72
N HIS A 333 1.44 1.78 -16.54
CA HIS A 333 0.40 2.16 -17.48
C HIS A 333 -0.84 1.31 -17.26
N LYS A 334 -2.01 1.97 -17.21
CA LYS A 334 -3.32 1.32 -17.17
C LYS A 334 -4.09 1.63 -18.44
N TYR A 335 -4.60 0.57 -19.07
CA TYR A 335 -5.51 0.64 -20.23
C TYR A 335 -6.85 0.02 -19.86
N ILE A 336 -7.96 0.75 -20.11
CA ILE A 336 -9.33 0.26 -19.88
C ILE A 336 -9.96 -0.05 -21.25
N SER A 337 -10.45 -1.28 -21.40
CA SER A 337 -11.03 -1.75 -22.65
C SER A 337 -12.52 -1.42 -22.78
N GLY A 338 -13.02 -1.43 -24.02
CA GLY A 338 -14.44 -1.29 -24.33
C GLY A 338 -14.94 0.15 -24.40
N ASN A 339 -16.27 0.29 -24.39
CA ASN A 339 -16.95 1.60 -24.47
C ASN A 339 -17.01 2.24 -23.09
N LEU A 340 -16.47 3.45 -22.95
CA LEU A 340 -16.41 4.22 -21.70
C LEU A 340 -17.54 5.25 -21.56
N SER A 341 -18.57 5.20 -22.42
CA SER A 341 -19.72 6.12 -22.34
C SER A 341 -20.43 6.01 -20.98
N GLY A 342 -20.64 7.16 -20.33
CA GLY A 342 -21.24 7.26 -19.00
C GLY A 342 -20.27 6.93 -17.85
N LEU A 343 -18.98 6.71 -18.15
CA LEU A 343 -17.93 6.51 -17.17
C LEU A 343 -17.06 7.77 -17.05
N ALA A 344 -16.60 8.01 -15.85
CA ALA A 344 -15.74 9.14 -15.52
C ALA A 344 -14.28 8.66 -15.37
N VAL A 345 -13.79 7.97 -16.39
CA VAL A 345 -12.43 7.42 -16.44
C VAL A 345 -11.77 7.71 -17.79
N LEU A 346 -10.45 7.73 -17.81
CA LEU A 346 -9.66 7.81 -19.05
C LEU A 346 -9.34 6.40 -19.53
N LYS A 347 -9.24 6.25 -20.85
CA LYS A 347 -8.90 4.98 -21.49
C LYS A 347 -7.47 4.54 -21.16
N ASN A 348 -6.56 5.50 -21.08
CA ASN A 348 -5.15 5.31 -20.78
C ASN A 348 -4.75 6.25 -19.63
N THR A 349 -4.03 5.71 -18.65
CA THR A 349 -3.44 6.49 -17.56
C THR A 349 -2.02 6.00 -17.29
N GLY A 350 -1.12 6.92 -17.03
CA GLY A 350 0.28 6.65 -16.74
C GLY A 350 0.70 7.28 -15.41
N LEU A 351 1.45 6.53 -14.62
CA LEU A 351 2.04 6.95 -13.37
C LEU A 351 3.50 6.51 -13.34
N ALA A 352 4.41 7.42 -13.02
CA ALA A 352 5.81 7.09 -12.82
C ALA A 352 6.22 7.31 -11.37
N THR A 353 7.27 6.61 -10.94
CA THR A 353 7.97 6.87 -9.69
C THR A 353 9.45 7.06 -9.94
N ALA A 354 10.08 7.91 -9.15
CA ALA A 354 11.52 8.09 -9.11
C ALA A 354 11.98 8.14 -7.66
N ARG A 355 13.04 7.41 -7.36
CA ARG A 355 13.66 7.37 -6.03
C ARG A 355 15.16 7.55 -6.17
N ILE A 356 15.72 8.33 -5.26
CA ILE A 356 17.16 8.45 -5.06
C ILE A 356 17.44 8.42 -3.56
N SER A 357 18.41 7.63 -3.13
CA SER A 357 18.89 7.63 -1.75
C SER A 357 20.40 7.52 -1.68
N LYS A 358 20.94 8.07 -0.60
CA LYS A 358 22.38 8.10 -0.31
C LYS A 358 22.60 7.91 1.19
N GLU A 359 23.42 6.92 1.54
CA GLU A 359 23.92 6.76 2.89
C GLU A 359 25.25 7.50 3.05
N LEU A 360 25.40 8.20 4.16
CA LEU A 360 26.56 9.02 4.51
C LEU A 360 27.06 8.68 5.92
N PHE A 361 28.33 8.98 6.18
CA PHE A 361 28.95 8.82 7.50
C PHE A 361 28.79 7.42 8.09
N ARG A 362 29.06 6.36 7.29
CA ARG A 362 28.90 4.95 7.68
C ARG A 362 27.46 4.66 8.11
N ASN A 363 26.49 5.05 7.28
CA ASN A 363 25.05 4.86 7.48
C ASN A 363 24.45 5.62 8.67
N THR A 364 25.19 6.60 9.24
CA THR A 364 24.65 7.45 10.32
C THR A 364 23.64 8.48 9.78
N LEU A 365 23.81 8.96 8.54
CA LEU A 365 22.89 9.87 7.87
C LEU A 365 22.40 9.27 6.55
N SER A 366 21.09 9.07 6.44
CA SER A 366 20.42 8.65 5.21
C SER A 366 19.66 9.82 4.61
N LEU A 367 19.94 10.14 3.35
CA LEU A 367 19.21 11.13 2.58
C LEU A 367 18.40 10.42 1.50
N SER A 368 17.13 10.75 1.37
CA SER A 368 16.27 10.16 0.34
C SER A 368 15.31 11.17 -0.26
N SER A 369 15.02 10.99 -1.53
CA SER A 369 13.93 11.68 -2.23
C SER A 369 13.15 10.65 -3.02
N PHE A 370 11.84 10.70 -2.90
CA PHE A 370 10.91 9.84 -3.60
C PHE A 370 9.80 10.68 -4.25
N ALA A 371 9.52 10.41 -5.53
CA ALA A 371 8.48 11.12 -6.26
C ALA A 371 7.47 10.16 -6.91
N TYR A 372 6.18 10.54 -6.85
CA TYR A 372 5.15 10.10 -7.78
C TYR A 372 4.91 11.18 -8.83
N ILE A 373 4.82 10.80 -10.08
CA ILE A 373 4.59 11.67 -11.22
C ILE A 373 3.37 11.17 -11.98
N ASP A 374 2.25 11.92 -11.89
CA ASP A 374 1.07 11.68 -12.71
C ASP A 374 1.35 12.13 -14.14
N VAL A 375 1.80 11.20 -14.97
CA VAL A 375 2.17 11.47 -16.36
C VAL A 375 0.95 11.88 -17.19
N THR A 376 -0.25 11.47 -16.77
CA THR A 376 -1.51 11.75 -17.49
C THR A 376 -1.96 13.20 -17.31
N HIS A 377 -1.81 13.78 -16.11
CA HIS A 377 -2.35 15.10 -15.78
C HIS A 377 -1.27 16.12 -15.42
N GLY A 378 0.00 15.70 -15.32
CA GLY A 378 1.11 16.58 -14.97
C GLY A 378 1.18 16.95 -13.47
N GLY A 379 0.73 16.06 -12.59
CA GLY A 379 0.85 16.22 -11.14
C GLY A 379 2.10 15.56 -10.59
N ILE A 380 2.59 16.04 -9.45
CA ILE A 380 3.72 15.45 -8.72
C ILE A 380 3.46 15.48 -7.21
N PHE A 381 3.81 14.39 -6.55
CA PHE A 381 4.10 14.34 -5.13
C PHE A 381 5.58 13.99 -4.96
N ASN A 382 6.30 14.72 -4.13
CA ASN A 382 7.68 14.40 -3.78
C ASN A 382 7.84 14.44 -2.27
N ARG A 383 8.45 13.37 -1.72
CA ARG A 383 8.85 13.27 -0.33
C ARG A 383 10.37 13.31 -0.23
N PHE A 384 10.90 14.33 0.40
CA PHE A 384 12.30 14.42 0.79
C PHE A 384 12.43 14.07 2.27
N ALA A 385 13.42 13.24 2.63
CA ALA A 385 13.71 12.84 3.99
C ALA A 385 15.21 12.82 4.28
N ALA A 386 15.58 13.27 5.48
CA ALA A 386 16.91 13.14 6.06
C ALA A 386 16.78 12.45 7.41
N GLN A 387 17.29 11.23 7.52
CA GLN A 387 17.29 10.43 8.75
C GLN A 387 18.70 10.43 9.36
N TYR A 388 18.78 10.79 10.62
CA TYR A 388 20.00 10.72 11.41
C TYR A 388 19.84 9.66 12.50
N SER A 389 20.70 8.64 12.49
CA SER A 389 20.79 7.59 13.51
C SER A 389 21.74 8.03 14.61
N ILE A 390 21.19 8.36 15.79
CA ILE A 390 22.00 8.74 16.98
C ILE A 390 22.78 7.51 17.45
N ASN A 391 22.11 6.36 17.46
CA ASN A 391 22.67 5.04 17.71
C ASN A 391 21.75 3.99 17.04
N ASP A 392 22.02 2.70 17.27
CA ASP A 392 21.25 1.58 16.67
C ASP A 392 19.77 1.56 17.09
N GLN A 393 19.41 2.22 18.19
CA GLN A 393 18.07 2.23 18.75
C GLN A 393 17.30 3.52 18.43
N ILE A 394 17.99 4.66 18.33
CA ILE A 394 17.37 5.98 18.23
C ILE A 394 17.68 6.63 16.89
N SER A 395 16.64 6.98 16.15
CA SER A 395 16.73 7.77 14.93
C SER A 395 15.80 8.98 14.96
N ILE A 396 16.23 10.05 14.31
CA ILE A 396 15.44 11.26 14.06
C ILE A 396 15.39 11.44 12.54
N THR A 397 14.20 11.63 12.01
CA THR A 397 13.99 11.89 10.59
C THR A 397 13.26 13.23 10.45
N GLY A 398 13.76 14.11 9.61
CA GLY A 398 13.06 15.31 9.18
C GLY A 398 12.81 15.26 7.69
N GLY A 399 11.73 15.88 7.24
CA GLY A 399 11.40 15.83 5.81
C GLY A 399 10.45 16.91 5.36
N PHE A 400 10.25 16.93 4.05
CA PHE A 400 9.35 17.84 3.34
C PHE A 400 8.57 17.07 2.29
N ASP A 401 7.25 17.17 2.34
CA ASP A 401 6.35 16.61 1.34
C ASP A 401 5.83 17.73 0.45
N TYR A 402 6.08 17.61 -0.84
CA TYR A 402 5.66 18.58 -1.85
C TYR A 402 4.57 18.03 -2.73
N PHE A 403 3.47 18.77 -2.88
CA PHE A 403 2.37 18.47 -3.78
C PHE A 403 2.20 19.57 -4.82
N HIS A 404 2.17 19.19 -6.08
CA HIS A 404 1.78 20.06 -7.19
C HIS A 404 0.85 19.29 -8.13
N ALA A 405 -0.23 19.93 -8.59
CA ALA A 405 -1.16 19.31 -9.51
C ALA A 405 -1.91 20.33 -10.37
N ASN A 406 -2.14 19.94 -11.62
CA ASN A 406 -2.97 20.63 -12.59
C ASN A 406 -4.26 19.84 -12.90
N GLY A 407 -4.67 18.95 -12.02
CA GLY A 407 -5.73 17.96 -12.16
C GLY A 407 -5.23 16.60 -11.66
N GLY A 408 -6.03 15.54 -11.87
CA GLY A 408 -5.65 14.18 -11.53
C GLY A 408 -5.64 13.89 -10.02
N MET A 409 -4.90 12.85 -9.66
CA MET A 409 -4.95 12.27 -8.32
C MET A 409 -4.45 13.21 -7.21
N PHE A 410 -3.52 14.11 -7.48
CA PHE A 410 -2.95 15.01 -6.49
C PHE A 410 -3.69 16.34 -6.35
N ASP A 411 -4.66 16.64 -7.21
CA ASP A 411 -5.29 17.96 -7.24
C ASP A 411 -6.03 18.30 -5.92
N MET A 412 -6.63 17.30 -5.27
CA MET A 412 -7.28 17.55 -3.97
C MET A 412 -6.26 17.82 -2.85
N TYR A 413 -5.01 17.38 -3.01
CA TYR A 413 -3.93 17.52 -2.04
C TYR A 413 -2.90 18.60 -2.40
N LYS A 414 -3.10 19.40 -3.46
CA LYS A 414 -2.14 20.42 -3.93
C LYS A 414 -1.79 21.51 -2.92
N LYS A 415 -2.60 21.65 -1.86
CA LYS A 415 -2.36 22.58 -0.73
C LYS A 415 -1.81 21.88 0.51
N ASN A 416 -1.49 20.58 0.42
CA ASN A 416 -1.09 19.76 1.55
C ASN A 416 0.43 19.53 1.62
N SER A 417 1.23 20.38 0.94
CA SER A 417 2.68 20.35 1.18
C SER A 417 2.97 20.62 2.65
N GLU A 418 3.84 19.78 3.24
CA GLU A 418 4.10 19.81 4.68
C GLU A 418 5.57 19.64 5.02
N ILE A 419 5.97 20.19 6.17
CA ILE A 419 7.23 19.89 6.84
C ILE A 419 6.92 18.95 7.97
N TRP A 420 7.68 17.88 8.09
CA TRP A 420 7.43 16.86 9.09
C TRP A 420 8.70 16.41 9.81
N MET A 421 8.51 15.88 11.01
CA MET A 421 9.56 15.28 11.82
C MET A 421 9.03 13.99 12.48
N LYS A 422 9.91 12.99 12.54
CA LYS A 422 9.68 11.70 13.18
C LYS A 422 10.86 11.40 14.11
N MET A 423 10.57 10.92 15.30
CA MET A 423 11.56 10.33 16.21
C MET A 423 11.15 8.89 16.46
N LYS A 424 12.10 7.95 16.40
CA LYS A 424 11.87 6.53 16.64
C LYS A 424 12.90 5.98 17.62
N TYR A 425 12.42 5.22 18.61
CA TYR A 425 13.20 4.40 19.51
C TYR A 425 12.80 2.93 19.31
N SER A 426 13.76 2.07 18.95
CA SER A 426 13.56 0.63 18.71
C SER A 426 14.20 -0.20 19.83
N PHE A 427 13.58 -1.29 20.27
CA PHE A 427 14.06 -2.17 21.33
C PHE A 427 13.80 -3.64 21.01
#